data_1c5a90566e066008695c29a06adac090
#
_entry.id   1c5a90566e066008695c29a06adac090
#
_cell.length_a   1.000
_cell.length_b   1.000
_cell.length_c   1.000
_cell.angle_alpha   90.00
_cell.angle_beta   90.00
_cell.angle_gamma   90.00
#
_symmetry.space_group_name_H-M   'P 1'
#
loop_
_entity.id
_entity.type
_entity.pdbx_description
1 polymer ?
#
loop_
_entity_poly.entity_id
_entity_poly.type
_entity_poly.pdbx_seq_one_letter_code
_entity_poly.pdbx_strand_id
1 'polypeptide(L)'
;MKKYLFNLALMMMGASLFTSCLNNDNNDNTPQKVTVTSGAFIINNGQWNKNNGSLTFFDYKSTSATTTLMGGSGLGDTPNDACLLGDTIFVVGSTDNMIFLVNRKSLSMIDYVSTTELMGESEGYSPRAITAFNNKLYFTTYGGYVGELNPKTLQVERKFKVGSAPEGLAFGGTSSEVYLFVCNSDYGNGDGSISRINMTTGSIDEIKNDKVKNPQKIFAIGTDLYVLDWGHYDEMWNQIGAGLYYMYNGTATQVVKDATDADNVVIYVNGQAVGYEIITFNYPYGSTTATYSKFNTYTGQTSSLVLSGDSNYKIESPSAIGVDPLSGNIIIASRTINKETGYADYTMPGFANMYTNSGQYIEGTHFQTGVEPHKIGFTLDQTVVSY
;
A
#
# COMPACT_ATOMS: atom_id res chain seq x y z
N MET A 1 25.46 -1.81 -15.56
CA MET A 1 24.24 -2.50 -16.00
C MET A 1 24.15 -4.02 -15.76
N LYS A 2 25.11 -4.70 -15.13
CA LYS A 2 25.06 -6.17 -14.90
C LYS A 2 24.87 -6.59 -13.43
N LYS A 3 24.68 -5.67 -12.48
CA LYS A 3 24.58 -5.97 -11.02
C LYS A 3 23.15 -6.08 -10.48
N TYR A 4 22.13 -5.76 -11.27
CA TYR A 4 20.74 -5.66 -10.75
C TYR A 4 19.91 -6.94 -10.94
N LEU A 5 20.37 -7.90 -11.70
CA LEU A 5 19.61 -9.09 -12.10
C LEU A 5 19.38 -10.13 -10.98
N PHE A 6 20.11 -10.06 -9.87
CA PHE A 6 20.04 -11.10 -8.83
C PHE A 6 19.22 -10.71 -7.58
N ASN A 7 18.96 -9.44 -7.37
CA ASN A 7 18.44 -8.94 -6.09
C ASN A 7 16.91 -8.90 -5.98
N LEU A 8 16.17 -8.96 -7.10
CA LEU A 8 14.71 -8.90 -7.09
C LEU A 8 14.05 -10.23 -6.68
N ALA A 9 14.75 -11.35 -6.82
CA ALA A 9 14.22 -12.67 -6.47
C ALA A 9 13.95 -12.85 -4.96
N LEU A 10 14.57 -12.05 -4.10
CA LEU A 10 14.39 -12.15 -2.64
C LEU A 10 13.12 -11.47 -2.14
N MET A 11 12.56 -10.50 -2.89
CA MET A 11 11.32 -9.80 -2.51
C MET A 11 10.05 -10.61 -2.78
N MET A 12 10.15 -11.70 -3.56
CA MET A 12 9.00 -12.52 -3.94
C MET A 12 8.74 -13.70 -3.00
N MET A 13 9.41 -13.84 -1.88
CA MET A 13 9.17 -14.97 -0.95
C MET A 13 7.85 -14.86 -0.16
N GLY A 14 7.06 -13.82 -0.35
CA GLY A 14 5.67 -13.76 0.12
C GLY A 14 4.64 -14.24 -0.90
N ALA A 15 4.96 -14.20 -2.19
CA ALA A 15 4.16 -14.75 -3.26
C ALA A 15 5.04 -15.71 -4.06
N SER A 16 4.90 -17.01 -3.86
CA SER A 16 5.52 -18.02 -4.71
C SER A 16 4.92 -17.93 -6.12
N LEU A 17 5.47 -17.03 -6.93
CA LEU A 17 5.23 -17.04 -8.37
C LEU A 17 6.01 -18.22 -8.95
N PHE A 18 5.37 -19.38 -9.01
CA PHE A 18 5.86 -20.44 -9.88
C PHE A 18 5.56 -20.04 -11.32
N THR A 19 6.50 -19.34 -11.96
CA THR A 19 6.58 -19.37 -13.41
C THR A 19 7.01 -20.80 -13.77
N SER A 20 6.06 -21.65 -14.19
CA SER A 20 6.39 -22.88 -14.87
C SER A 20 7.18 -22.50 -16.13
N CYS A 21 8.46 -22.90 -16.20
CA CYS A 21 9.19 -22.90 -17.43
C CYS A 21 8.37 -23.68 -18.46
N LEU A 22 7.98 -23.04 -19.55
CA LEU A 22 7.49 -23.68 -20.76
C LEU A 22 8.63 -24.53 -21.34
N ASN A 23 8.77 -25.75 -20.87
CA ASN A 23 9.44 -26.77 -21.64
C ASN A 23 8.45 -27.23 -22.72
N ASN A 24 8.80 -26.94 -23.94
CA ASN A 24 8.10 -27.31 -25.15
C ASN A 24 8.33 -28.82 -25.41
N ASP A 25 7.60 -29.69 -24.70
CA ASP A 25 7.49 -31.10 -25.02
C ASP A 25 6.03 -31.54 -24.99
N ASN A 26 5.62 -32.11 -26.11
CA ASN A 26 4.29 -32.46 -26.53
C ASN A 26 3.50 -33.33 -25.53
N ASN A 27 2.21 -33.00 -25.37
CA ASN A 27 1.13 -33.86 -24.86
C ASN A 27 1.10 -34.16 -23.36
N ASP A 28 1.15 -33.13 -22.50
CA ASP A 28 0.76 -33.32 -21.12
C ASP A 28 -0.50 -32.48 -20.81
N ASN A 29 -1.68 -33.15 -20.88
CA ASN A 29 -2.97 -32.63 -20.43
C ASN A 29 -3.07 -32.56 -18.89
N THR A 30 -1.96 -32.40 -18.17
CA THR A 30 -2.01 -32.22 -16.72
C THR A 30 -2.51 -30.81 -16.37
N PRO A 31 -3.59 -30.71 -15.58
CA PRO A 31 -4.11 -29.42 -15.13
C PRO A 31 -3.03 -28.63 -14.38
N GLN A 32 -2.70 -27.45 -14.86
CA GLN A 32 -1.70 -26.59 -14.22
C GLN A 32 -2.36 -25.65 -13.21
N LYS A 33 -1.75 -25.52 -12.03
CA LYS A 33 -2.16 -24.50 -11.05
C LYS A 33 -1.49 -23.17 -11.42
N VAL A 34 -2.32 -22.14 -11.61
CA VAL A 34 -1.87 -20.78 -11.82
C VAL A 34 -2.37 -19.87 -10.70
N THR A 35 -1.57 -18.89 -10.33
CA THR A 35 -1.99 -17.85 -9.38
C THR A 35 -2.77 -16.78 -10.13
N VAL A 36 -3.91 -16.40 -9.60
CA VAL A 36 -4.77 -15.33 -10.15
C VAL A 36 -5.13 -14.33 -9.05
N THR A 37 -5.34 -13.08 -9.41
CA THR A 37 -5.99 -12.13 -8.50
C THR A 37 -7.46 -12.48 -8.44
N SER A 38 -7.97 -12.79 -7.23
CA SER A 38 -9.36 -13.18 -7.01
C SER A 38 -10.26 -12.01 -6.62
N GLY A 39 -9.68 -10.94 -6.14
CA GLY A 39 -10.40 -9.73 -5.77
C GLY A 39 -9.52 -8.66 -5.14
N ALA A 40 -10.15 -7.54 -4.81
CA ALA A 40 -9.52 -6.45 -4.10
C ALA A 40 -10.29 -6.13 -2.82
N PHE A 41 -9.59 -5.78 -1.75
CA PHE A 41 -10.20 -5.23 -0.55
C PHE A 41 -9.81 -3.76 -0.38
N ILE A 42 -10.76 -2.97 0.12
CA ILE A 42 -10.57 -1.55 0.40
C ILE A 42 -10.87 -1.33 1.87
N ILE A 43 -9.90 -0.78 2.59
CA ILE A 43 -10.09 -0.31 3.96
C ILE A 43 -10.66 1.11 3.88
N ASN A 44 -11.77 1.30 4.56
CA ASN A 44 -12.45 2.58 4.64
C ASN A 44 -12.29 3.13 6.05
N ASN A 45 -11.66 4.31 6.19
CA ASN A 45 -11.37 4.92 7.48
C ASN A 45 -12.63 5.22 8.30
N GLY A 46 -13.77 5.41 7.62
CA GLY A 46 -14.97 5.92 8.27
C GLY A 46 -14.84 7.39 8.63
N GLN A 47 -15.70 7.85 9.51
CA GLN A 47 -15.68 9.20 10.06
C GLN A 47 -14.97 9.18 11.40
N TRP A 48 -14.10 10.15 11.64
CA TRP A 48 -13.40 10.30 12.92
C TRP A 48 -14.37 10.35 14.11
N ASN A 49 -14.08 9.63 15.18
CA ASN A 49 -14.91 9.45 16.38
C ASN A 49 -16.30 8.83 16.12
N LYS A 50 -16.47 8.04 15.06
CA LYS A 50 -17.75 7.36 14.76
C LYS A 50 -17.67 5.84 14.84
N ASN A 51 -16.49 5.26 15.00
CA ASN A 51 -16.28 3.80 15.00
C ASN A 51 -16.98 3.09 13.83
N ASN A 52 -16.93 3.71 12.64
CA ASN A 52 -17.59 3.18 11.46
C ASN A 52 -16.60 2.84 10.34
N GLY A 53 -15.35 2.60 10.69
CA GLY A 53 -14.37 2.00 9.79
C GLY A 53 -14.88 0.66 9.25
N SER A 54 -14.61 0.37 7.99
CA SER A 54 -15.17 -0.80 7.32
C SER A 54 -14.22 -1.39 6.29
N LEU A 55 -14.53 -2.60 5.82
CA LEU A 55 -13.85 -3.24 4.71
C LEU A 55 -14.84 -3.45 3.57
N THR A 56 -14.48 -3.00 2.36
CA THR A 56 -15.18 -3.34 1.12
C THR A 56 -14.36 -4.39 0.40
N PHE A 57 -14.97 -5.47 -0.03
CA PHE A 57 -14.35 -6.49 -0.88
C PHE A 57 -15.03 -6.50 -2.25
N PHE A 58 -14.24 -6.38 -3.31
CA PHE A 58 -14.68 -6.52 -4.69
C PHE A 58 -14.20 -7.85 -5.24
N ASP A 59 -15.14 -8.74 -5.54
CA ASP A 59 -14.89 -10.08 -6.09
C ASP A 59 -14.76 -10.00 -7.61
N TYR A 60 -13.64 -10.42 -8.16
CA TYR A 60 -13.36 -10.32 -9.60
C TYR A 60 -14.20 -11.28 -10.45
N LYS A 61 -14.61 -12.41 -9.87
CA LYS A 61 -15.39 -13.40 -10.59
C LYS A 61 -16.84 -12.98 -10.76
N SER A 62 -17.45 -12.45 -9.71
CA SER A 62 -18.84 -12.01 -9.72
C SER A 62 -19.00 -10.55 -10.14
N THR A 63 -17.91 -9.79 -10.20
CA THR A 63 -17.88 -8.33 -10.39
C THR A 63 -18.81 -7.59 -9.42
N SER A 64 -18.86 -8.06 -8.18
CA SER A 64 -19.70 -7.49 -7.12
C SER A 64 -18.87 -7.06 -5.91
N ALA A 65 -19.32 -6.01 -5.24
CA ALA A 65 -18.71 -5.54 -4.01
C ALA A 65 -19.60 -5.76 -2.80
N THR A 66 -18.97 -6.10 -1.68
CA THR A 66 -19.61 -6.22 -0.36
C THR A 66 -18.86 -5.35 0.62
N THR A 67 -19.55 -4.38 1.25
CA THR A 67 -19.02 -3.61 2.36
C THR A 67 -19.54 -4.17 3.67
N THR A 68 -18.64 -4.46 4.60
CA THR A 68 -19.02 -5.05 5.89
C THR A 68 -18.54 -4.19 7.06
N LEU A 69 -19.46 -3.94 7.98
CA LEU A 69 -19.21 -3.37 9.31
C LEU A 69 -19.04 -4.55 10.29
N MET A 70 -17.85 -4.98 10.50
CA MET A 70 -17.43 -6.14 11.30
C MET A 70 -18.07 -6.20 12.69
N GLY A 71 -19.32 -6.78 12.79
CA GLY A 71 -19.97 -7.03 14.09
C GLY A 71 -20.51 -5.81 14.84
N GLY A 72 -20.81 -4.71 14.15
CA GLY A 72 -21.48 -3.52 14.72
C GLY A 72 -20.56 -2.40 15.21
N SER A 73 -19.27 -2.70 15.46
CA SER A 73 -18.24 -1.69 15.78
C SER A 73 -17.30 -1.42 14.62
N GLY A 74 -17.50 -2.08 13.47
CA GLY A 74 -16.67 -1.94 12.30
C GLY A 74 -15.23 -2.42 12.52
N LEU A 75 -14.32 -1.82 11.78
CA LEU A 75 -12.87 -1.89 12.02
C LEU A 75 -12.41 -0.74 12.96
N GLY A 76 -13.26 -0.39 13.91
CA GLY A 76 -12.97 0.70 14.83
C GLY A 76 -13.01 2.08 14.19
N ASP A 77 -12.23 2.98 14.75
CA ASP A 77 -12.06 4.35 14.29
C ASP A 77 -10.73 4.51 13.56
N THR A 78 -10.78 5.02 12.35
CA THR A 78 -9.62 5.27 11.48
C THR A 78 -8.70 4.06 11.23
N PRO A 79 -9.23 2.94 10.68
CA PRO A 79 -8.35 1.87 10.15
C PRO A 79 -7.48 2.46 9.03
N ASN A 80 -6.15 2.34 9.16
CA ASN A 80 -5.22 3.14 8.37
C ASN A 80 -4.50 2.34 7.28
N ASP A 81 -4.11 1.12 7.55
CA ASP A 81 -3.39 0.27 6.59
C ASP A 81 -3.72 -1.20 6.82
N ALA A 82 -3.46 -2.03 5.84
CA ALA A 82 -3.68 -3.46 5.93
C ALA A 82 -2.74 -4.26 5.05
N CYS A 83 -2.45 -5.49 5.47
CA CYS A 83 -1.76 -6.47 4.66
C CYS A 83 -2.45 -7.84 4.71
N LEU A 84 -2.25 -8.63 3.66
CA LEU A 84 -2.72 -10.02 3.59
C LEU A 84 -1.58 -10.97 3.96
N LEU A 85 -1.84 -11.91 4.87
CA LEU A 85 -0.95 -13.02 5.15
C LEU A 85 -1.78 -14.32 5.28
N GLY A 86 -1.59 -15.23 4.35
CA GLY A 86 -2.44 -16.44 4.22
C GLY A 86 -3.90 -16.08 3.93
N ASP A 87 -4.83 -16.57 4.75
CA ASP A 87 -6.25 -16.28 4.64
C ASP A 87 -6.72 -15.16 5.60
N THR A 88 -5.79 -14.37 6.15
CA THR A 88 -6.10 -13.29 7.11
C THR A 88 -5.64 -11.94 6.57
N ILE A 89 -6.56 -10.97 6.55
CA ILE A 89 -6.26 -9.56 6.36
C ILE A 89 -6.02 -8.96 7.75
N PHE A 90 -4.82 -8.43 7.97
CA PHE A 90 -4.46 -7.71 9.19
C PHE A 90 -4.60 -6.22 8.95
N VAL A 91 -5.38 -5.55 9.78
CA VAL A 91 -5.72 -4.12 9.64
C VAL A 91 -5.29 -3.36 10.87
N VAL A 92 -4.49 -2.31 10.72
CA VAL A 92 -4.13 -1.42 11.83
C VAL A 92 -5.18 -0.31 11.98
N GLY A 93 -5.74 -0.18 13.19
CA GLY A 93 -6.66 0.89 13.59
C GLY A 93 -5.92 1.92 14.45
N SER A 94 -5.69 3.11 13.88
CA SER A 94 -4.81 4.11 14.50
C SER A 94 -5.39 4.69 15.78
N THR A 95 -6.64 5.11 15.78
CA THR A 95 -7.27 5.75 16.95
C THR A 95 -7.54 4.74 18.06
N ASP A 96 -7.89 3.51 17.71
CA ASP A 96 -8.21 2.47 18.70
C ASP A 96 -6.98 1.75 19.25
N ASN A 97 -5.80 1.97 18.68
CA ASN A 97 -4.56 1.25 19.01
C ASN A 97 -4.68 -0.26 18.83
N MET A 98 -5.30 -0.69 17.72
CA MET A 98 -5.62 -2.10 17.46
C MET A 98 -4.99 -2.64 16.18
N ILE A 99 -4.79 -3.94 16.16
CA ILE A 99 -4.63 -4.73 14.94
C ILE A 99 -5.81 -5.69 14.87
N PHE A 100 -6.67 -5.51 13.86
CA PHE A 100 -7.83 -6.38 13.60
C PHE A 100 -7.43 -7.49 12.65
N LEU A 101 -7.95 -8.69 12.89
CA LEU A 101 -7.76 -9.88 12.07
C LEU A 101 -9.07 -10.22 11.38
N VAL A 102 -9.09 -10.20 10.05
CA VAL A 102 -10.28 -10.43 9.23
C VAL A 102 -10.06 -11.63 8.32
N ASN A 103 -10.99 -12.56 8.30
CA ASN A 103 -10.97 -13.66 7.33
C ASN A 103 -11.27 -13.12 5.93
N ARG A 104 -10.35 -13.31 4.98
CA ARG A 104 -10.48 -12.73 3.62
C ARG A 104 -11.63 -13.31 2.79
N LYS A 105 -12.13 -14.53 3.13
CA LYS A 105 -13.19 -15.20 2.39
C LYS A 105 -14.57 -14.90 2.96
N SER A 106 -14.72 -15.01 4.28
CA SER A 106 -16.00 -14.74 4.95
C SER A 106 -16.21 -13.27 5.27
N LEU A 107 -15.14 -12.45 5.20
CA LEU A 107 -15.12 -11.05 5.62
C LEU A 107 -15.60 -10.85 7.06
N SER A 108 -15.38 -11.83 7.91
CA SER A 108 -15.75 -11.77 9.34
C SER A 108 -14.50 -11.49 10.19
N MET A 109 -14.69 -10.78 11.29
CA MET A 109 -13.67 -10.61 12.31
C MET A 109 -13.28 -11.97 12.88
N ILE A 110 -11.97 -12.27 12.92
CA ILE A 110 -11.42 -13.46 13.57
C ILE A 110 -11.05 -13.11 15.02
N ASP A 111 -10.28 -12.03 15.19
CA ASP A 111 -9.71 -11.61 16.44
C ASP A 111 -9.21 -10.17 16.33
N TYR A 112 -8.73 -9.59 17.44
CA TYR A 112 -8.03 -8.31 17.47
C TYR A 112 -7.06 -8.27 18.66
N VAL A 113 -6.02 -7.44 18.55
CA VAL A 113 -5.04 -7.22 19.64
C VAL A 113 -4.73 -5.75 19.80
N SER A 114 -4.54 -5.32 21.04
CA SER A 114 -4.14 -3.95 21.36
C SER A 114 -2.63 -3.78 21.20
N THR A 115 -2.21 -2.82 20.39
CA THR A 115 -0.79 -2.49 20.20
C THR A 115 -0.17 -1.87 21.46
N THR A 116 -0.95 -1.15 22.25
CA THR A 116 -0.49 -0.59 23.53
C THR A 116 -0.32 -1.66 24.60
N GLU A 117 -1.19 -2.68 24.64
CA GLU A 117 -0.98 -3.83 25.51
C GLU A 117 0.25 -4.66 25.12
N LEU A 118 0.51 -4.82 23.82
CA LEU A 118 1.63 -5.59 23.32
C LEU A 118 2.99 -4.88 23.47
N MET A 119 3.00 -3.55 23.34
CA MET A 119 4.25 -2.78 23.29
C MET A 119 4.44 -1.82 24.46
N GLY A 120 3.40 -1.46 25.17
CA GLY A 120 3.34 -0.41 26.19
C GLY A 120 2.64 0.84 25.66
N GLU A 121 1.99 1.60 26.56
CA GLU A 121 1.17 2.77 26.24
C GLU A 121 1.87 3.83 25.37
N SER A 122 3.15 4.11 25.65
CA SER A 122 3.92 5.13 24.92
C SER A 122 4.57 4.61 23.64
N GLU A 123 4.78 3.30 23.50
CA GLU A 123 5.46 2.71 22.35
C GLU A 123 4.46 2.20 21.31
N GLY A 124 3.29 1.70 21.77
CA GLY A 124 2.29 1.04 20.95
C GLY A 124 1.16 1.93 20.45
N TYR A 125 1.14 3.22 20.79
CA TYR A 125 0.00 4.07 20.42
C TYR A 125 0.00 4.42 18.92
N SER A 126 -1.20 4.55 18.38
CA SER A 126 -1.49 4.97 17.00
C SER A 126 -0.71 4.17 15.95
N PRO A 127 -0.99 2.87 15.75
CA PRO A 127 -0.37 2.09 14.69
C PRO A 127 -0.74 2.66 13.32
N ARG A 128 0.26 2.72 12.38
CA ARG A 128 0.10 3.46 11.12
C ARG A 128 0.13 2.59 9.89
N ALA A 129 1.13 1.75 9.76
CA ALA A 129 1.28 0.87 8.60
C ALA A 129 1.61 -0.55 9.05
N ILE A 130 1.29 -1.52 8.20
CA ILE A 130 1.55 -2.93 8.46
C ILE A 130 1.96 -3.65 7.17
N THR A 131 2.98 -4.51 7.27
CA THR A 131 3.40 -5.37 6.16
C THR A 131 3.76 -6.77 6.66
N ALA A 132 3.76 -7.74 5.74
CA ALA A 132 4.14 -9.12 6.02
C ALA A 132 5.46 -9.47 5.33
N PHE A 133 6.35 -10.14 6.04
CA PHE A 133 7.59 -10.67 5.50
C PHE A 133 8.03 -11.92 6.29
N ASN A 134 8.44 -12.99 5.58
CA ASN A 134 8.89 -14.26 6.18
C ASN A 134 7.94 -14.81 7.26
N ASN A 135 6.63 -14.82 6.98
CA ASN A 135 5.59 -15.26 7.91
C ASN A 135 5.56 -14.49 9.25
N LYS A 136 6.03 -13.27 9.27
CA LYS A 136 5.91 -12.32 10.37
C LYS A 136 5.19 -11.06 9.87
N LEU A 137 4.64 -10.31 10.80
CA LEU A 137 4.07 -9.00 10.55
C LEU A 137 4.95 -7.92 11.16
N TYR A 138 5.03 -6.79 10.47
CA TYR A 138 5.78 -5.63 10.94
C TYR A 138 4.85 -4.43 10.86
N PHE A 139 4.69 -3.71 11.95
CA PHE A 139 3.82 -2.56 12.02
C PHE A 139 4.52 -1.37 12.69
N THR A 140 4.24 -0.17 12.19
CA THR A 140 4.73 1.09 12.74
C THR A 140 3.74 1.67 13.75
N THR A 141 4.24 2.42 14.73
CA THR A 141 3.42 3.15 15.70
C THR A 141 3.96 4.56 15.91
N TYR A 142 3.10 5.52 16.15
CA TYR A 142 3.52 6.90 16.45
C TYR A 142 4.34 7.03 17.74
N GLY A 143 4.43 5.97 18.53
CA GLY A 143 5.41 5.85 19.62
C GLY A 143 6.88 5.87 19.17
N GLY A 144 7.15 5.89 17.85
CA GLY A 144 8.50 5.85 17.30
C GLY A 144 9.07 4.45 17.24
N TYR A 145 8.25 3.45 17.01
CA TYR A 145 8.66 2.05 16.99
C TYR A 145 8.10 1.27 15.80
N VAL A 146 8.82 0.21 15.46
CA VAL A 146 8.30 -0.91 14.67
C VAL A 146 8.17 -2.12 15.58
N GLY A 147 7.00 -2.77 15.61
CA GLY A 147 6.77 -4.06 16.23
C GLY A 147 6.90 -5.20 15.22
N GLU A 148 7.64 -6.26 15.55
CA GLU A 148 7.61 -7.54 14.84
C GLU A 148 6.65 -8.47 15.54
N LEU A 149 5.51 -8.78 14.92
CA LEU A 149 4.43 -9.57 15.47
C LEU A 149 4.42 -10.99 14.88
N ASN A 150 4.30 -11.98 15.73
CA ASN A 150 4.03 -13.35 15.32
C ASN A 150 2.54 -13.50 14.99
N PRO A 151 2.15 -13.81 13.75
CA PRO A 151 0.74 -13.87 13.36
C PRO A 151 -0.04 -15.04 13.98
N LYS A 152 0.64 -16.04 14.56
CA LYS A 152 0.00 -17.20 15.19
C LYS A 152 -0.23 -17.04 16.69
N THR A 153 0.74 -16.45 17.38
CA THR A 153 0.69 -16.24 18.82
C THR A 153 0.17 -14.87 19.20
N LEU A 154 0.11 -13.94 18.23
CA LEU A 154 -0.24 -12.53 18.41
C LEU A 154 0.60 -11.83 19.47
N GLN A 155 1.89 -12.22 19.57
CA GLN A 155 2.86 -11.62 20.47
C GLN A 155 3.91 -10.83 19.68
N VAL A 156 4.31 -9.66 20.19
CA VAL A 156 5.45 -8.91 19.67
C VAL A 156 6.74 -9.58 20.10
N GLU A 157 7.54 -10.04 19.13
CA GLU A 157 8.79 -10.76 19.37
C GLU A 157 10.01 -9.83 19.43
N ARG A 158 9.99 -8.75 18.64
CA ARG A 158 11.02 -7.71 18.63
C ARG A 158 10.40 -6.34 18.50
N LYS A 159 11.05 -5.33 19.06
CA LYS A 159 10.73 -3.91 18.88
C LYS A 159 11.96 -3.17 18.40
N PHE A 160 11.78 -2.29 17.43
CA PHE A 160 12.84 -1.45 16.88
C PHE A 160 12.47 0.02 17.09
N LYS A 161 13.32 0.75 17.81
CA LYS A 161 13.14 2.20 17.99
C LYS A 161 13.60 2.92 16.73
N VAL A 162 12.68 3.62 16.07
CA VAL A 162 12.91 4.37 14.82
C VAL A 162 12.73 5.87 15.04
N GLY A 163 12.65 6.65 13.98
CA GLY A 163 12.46 8.10 14.08
C GLY A 163 11.04 8.49 14.52
N SER A 164 10.78 9.80 14.49
CA SER A 164 9.52 10.40 14.92
C SER A 164 8.38 10.12 13.92
N ALA A 165 7.19 9.77 14.42
CA ALA A 165 5.98 9.52 13.65
C ALA A 165 6.22 8.58 12.45
N PRO A 166 6.58 7.30 12.66
CA PRO A 166 6.79 6.37 11.58
C PRO A 166 5.49 6.03 10.85
N GLU A 167 5.56 6.02 9.52
CA GLU A 167 4.50 5.73 8.56
C GLU A 167 4.81 4.44 7.78
N GLY A 168 4.79 4.50 6.44
CA GLY A 168 5.01 3.35 5.57
C GLY A 168 6.35 2.64 5.75
N LEU A 169 6.38 1.36 5.46
CA LEU A 169 7.55 0.49 5.59
C LEU A 169 7.67 -0.47 4.41
N ALA A 170 8.90 -0.81 4.03
CA ALA A 170 9.19 -1.76 2.97
C ALA A 170 10.46 -2.56 3.23
N PHE A 171 10.45 -3.82 2.82
CA PHE A 171 11.65 -4.66 2.82
C PHE A 171 12.46 -4.46 1.55
N GLY A 172 13.77 -4.43 1.72
CA GLY A 172 14.74 -4.34 0.63
C GLY A 172 16.06 -4.98 1.01
N GLY A 173 17.11 -4.74 0.21
CA GLY A 173 18.45 -5.25 0.45
C GLY A 173 18.94 -6.19 -0.63
N THR A 174 19.82 -7.11 -0.25
CA THR A 174 20.45 -8.10 -1.15
C THR A 174 20.10 -9.52 -0.70
N SER A 175 20.55 -10.52 -1.43
CA SER A 175 20.40 -11.93 -1.04
C SER A 175 21.10 -12.27 0.31
N SER A 176 22.10 -11.49 0.71
CA SER A 176 22.87 -11.69 1.94
C SER A 176 22.46 -10.76 3.08
N GLU A 177 21.81 -9.63 2.79
CA GLU A 177 21.44 -8.62 3.77
C GLU A 177 20.02 -8.10 3.50
N VAL A 178 19.12 -8.38 4.41
CA VAL A 178 17.73 -7.88 4.37
C VAL A 178 17.61 -6.67 5.28
N TYR A 179 17.04 -5.61 4.75
CA TYR A 179 16.73 -4.39 5.49
C TYR A 179 15.22 -4.14 5.50
N LEU A 180 14.74 -3.60 6.61
CA LEU A 180 13.44 -2.95 6.70
C LEU A 180 13.66 -1.44 6.69
N PHE A 181 13.09 -0.76 5.71
CA PHE A 181 13.09 0.70 5.59
C PHE A 181 11.78 1.25 6.12
N VAL A 182 11.85 2.32 6.91
CA VAL A 182 10.69 2.92 7.59
C VAL A 182 10.68 4.41 7.35
N CYS A 183 9.59 4.94 6.82
CA CYS A 183 9.35 6.37 6.71
C CYS A 183 9.09 6.98 8.10
N ASN A 184 9.81 8.00 8.50
CA ASN A 184 9.57 8.77 9.71
C ASN A 184 9.11 10.17 9.29
N SER A 185 7.82 10.45 9.40
CA SER A 185 7.20 11.68 8.85
C SER A 185 7.42 12.91 9.72
N ASP A 186 7.83 12.72 10.97
CA ASP A 186 7.93 13.78 11.97
C ASP A 186 6.65 14.62 12.09
N TYR A 187 5.49 14.01 11.91
CA TYR A 187 4.18 14.67 11.88
C TYR A 187 4.08 15.81 10.82
N GLY A 188 4.95 15.81 9.80
CA GLY A 188 5.01 16.87 8.81
C GLY A 188 5.72 18.15 9.27
N ASN A 189 6.46 18.12 10.39
CA ASN A 189 7.21 19.28 10.91
C ASN A 189 8.46 19.62 10.06
N GLY A 190 8.82 18.74 9.12
CA GLY A 190 9.89 19.01 8.14
C GLY A 190 11.26 18.46 8.52
N ASP A 191 11.38 17.63 9.55
CA ASP A 191 12.60 16.87 9.91
C ASP A 191 12.45 15.36 9.69
N GLY A 192 11.68 14.97 8.68
CA GLY A 192 11.46 13.57 8.32
C GLY A 192 12.73 12.85 7.91
N SER A 193 12.72 11.52 8.05
CA SER A 193 13.86 10.65 7.77
C SER A 193 13.41 9.25 7.34
N ILE A 194 14.37 8.41 6.94
CA ILE A 194 14.15 6.98 6.71
C ILE A 194 15.02 6.20 7.69
N SER A 195 14.42 5.39 8.55
CA SER A 195 15.16 4.40 9.34
C SER A 195 15.44 3.16 8.49
N ARG A 196 16.68 2.68 8.49
CA ARG A 196 17.11 1.43 7.87
C ARG A 196 17.50 0.43 8.95
N ILE A 197 16.73 -0.63 9.09
CA ILE A 197 16.91 -1.68 10.09
C ILE A 197 17.54 -2.90 9.41
N ASN A 198 18.73 -3.33 9.84
CA ASN A 198 19.29 -4.61 9.41
C ASN A 198 18.56 -5.73 10.13
N MET A 199 17.86 -6.59 9.42
CA MET A 199 16.99 -7.62 10.00
C MET A 199 17.75 -8.76 10.67
N THR A 200 19.02 -8.94 10.31
CA THR A 200 19.90 -9.95 10.92
C THR A 200 20.49 -9.47 12.24
N THR A 201 21.06 -8.26 12.25
CA THR A 201 21.77 -7.71 13.42
C THR A 201 20.88 -6.90 14.35
N GLY A 202 19.78 -6.35 13.84
CA GLY A 202 18.92 -5.39 14.52
C GLY A 202 19.51 -3.98 14.59
N SER A 203 20.66 -3.71 13.94
CA SER A 203 21.21 -2.35 13.89
C SER A 203 20.34 -1.43 13.06
N ILE A 204 20.27 -0.16 13.47
CA ILE A 204 19.42 0.86 12.85
C ILE A 204 20.29 2.05 12.47
N ASP A 205 20.20 2.43 11.21
CA ASP A 205 20.77 3.67 10.68
C ASP A 205 19.65 4.63 10.29
N GLU A 206 19.87 5.92 10.44
CA GLU A 206 18.94 6.96 10.00
C GLU A 206 19.46 7.66 8.75
N ILE A 207 18.65 7.70 7.70
CA ILE A 207 18.94 8.37 6.43
C ILE A 207 18.14 9.67 6.40
N LYS A 208 18.82 10.81 6.47
CA LYS A 208 18.23 12.15 6.32
C LYS A 208 18.59 12.77 4.99
N ASN A 209 17.68 13.55 4.43
CA ASN A 209 17.88 14.31 3.20
C ASN A 209 17.06 15.59 3.21
N ASP A 210 17.66 16.71 2.73
CA ASP A 210 17.01 18.02 2.76
C ASP A 210 15.77 18.14 1.86
N LYS A 211 15.54 17.19 0.95
CA LYS A 211 14.38 17.16 0.04
C LYS A 211 13.25 16.27 0.51
N VAL A 212 13.54 15.31 1.40
CA VAL A 212 12.55 14.37 1.94
C VAL A 212 12.23 14.82 3.35
N LYS A 213 11.05 15.40 3.54
CA LYS A 213 10.66 16.12 4.76
C LYS A 213 9.51 15.48 5.54
N ASN A 214 8.64 14.74 4.83
CA ASN A 214 7.43 14.13 5.39
C ASN A 214 7.14 12.83 4.63
N PRO A 215 8.05 11.83 4.71
CA PRO A 215 7.91 10.58 3.97
C PRO A 215 6.72 9.77 4.49
N GLN A 216 5.87 9.29 3.58
CA GLN A 216 4.62 8.59 3.87
C GLN A 216 4.62 7.15 3.41
N LYS A 217 5.06 6.88 2.19
CA LYS A 217 5.18 5.53 1.62
C LYS A 217 6.57 5.30 1.06
N ILE A 218 6.98 4.05 1.03
CA ILE A 218 8.28 3.66 0.52
C ILE A 218 8.19 2.37 -0.28
N PHE A 219 8.86 2.33 -1.41
CA PHE A 219 9.08 1.15 -2.23
C PHE A 219 10.59 0.90 -2.32
N ALA A 220 11.02 -0.33 -2.14
CA ALA A 220 12.43 -0.67 -2.15
C ALA A 220 12.76 -1.70 -3.23
N ILE A 221 13.85 -1.45 -3.99
CA ILE A 221 14.40 -2.38 -4.98
C ILE A 221 15.88 -2.57 -4.63
N GLY A 222 16.20 -3.67 -3.98
CA GLY A 222 17.52 -3.81 -3.38
C GLY A 222 17.73 -2.72 -2.34
N THR A 223 18.70 -1.84 -2.56
CA THR A 223 18.99 -0.68 -1.71
C THR A 223 18.48 0.65 -2.29
N ASP A 224 17.89 0.61 -3.47
CA ASP A 224 17.28 1.77 -4.11
C ASP A 224 15.90 2.01 -3.50
N LEU A 225 15.63 3.24 -3.08
CA LEU A 225 14.39 3.60 -2.42
C LEU A 225 13.59 4.59 -3.28
N TYR A 226 12.28 4.37 -3.33
CA TYR A 226 11.33 5.30 -3.94
C TYR A 226 10.36 5.73 -2.83
N VAL A 227 10.42 7.00 -2.46
CA VAL A 227 9.74 7.55 -1.30
C VAL A 227 8.68 8.54 -1.74
N LEU A 228 7.43 8.27 -1.39
CA LEU A 228 6.35 9.24 -1.49
C LEU A 228 6.49 10.18 -0.29
N ASP A 229 6.71 11.44 -0.56
CA ASP A 229 6.88 12.49 0.43
C ASP A 229 5.77 13.55 0.27
N TRP A 230 5.12 13.90 1.36
CA TRP A 230 4.09 14.96 1.33
C TRP A 230 4.67 16.35 1.48
N GLY A 231 5.99 16.47 1.59
CA GLY A 231 6.66 17.77 1.74
C GLY A 231 6.32 18.45 3.05
N HIS A 232 6.31 19.75 3.02
CA HIS A 232 5.99 20.61 4.15
C HIS A 232 5.16 21.82 3.68
N TYR A 233 4.61 22.58 4.63
CA TYR A 233 3.90 23.82 4.35
C TYR A 233 4.77 25.02 4.66
N ASP A 234 4.77 26.01 3.75
CA ASP A 234 5.40 27.31 3.99
C ASP A 234 4.54 28.20 4.91
N GLU A 235 5.05 29.41 5.22
CA GLU A 235 4.32 30.37 6.06
C GLU A 235 2.97 30.83 5.48
N MET A 236 2.76 30.64 4.17
CA MET A 236 1.53 30.96 3.46
C MET A 236 0.63 29.73 3.25
N TRP A 237 0.95 28.61 3.89
CA TRP A 237 0.25 27.31 3.78
C TRP A 237 0.30 26.68 2.37
N ASN A 238 1.31 27.03 1.55
CA ASN A 238 1.53 26.30 0.30
C ASN A 238 2.31 25.01 0.60
N GLN A 239 1.86 23.92 0.05
CA GLN A 239 2.58 22.65 0.11
C GLN A 239 3.80 22.67 -0.80
N ILE A 240 4.98 22.43 -0.25
CA ILE A 240 6.26 22.47 -0.96
C ILE A 240 6.94 21.12 -0.86
N GLY A 241 7.51 20.65 -1.97
CA GLY A 241 8.35 19.47 -2.02
C GLY A 241 7.57 18.15 -2.01
N ALA A 242 6.24 18.16 -2.11
CA ALA A 242 5.48 16.92 -2.25
C ALA A 242 5.84 16.19 -3.56
N GLY A 243 5.89 14.86 -3.52
CA GLY A 243 6.16 14.05 -4.71
C GLY A 243 6.77 12.68 -4.43
N LEU A 244 7.11 11.98 -5.51
CA LEU A 244 7.86 10.74 -5.45
C LEU A 244 9.34 11.03 -5.65
N TYR A 245 10.17 10.55 -4.72
CA TYR A 245 11.62 10.72 -4.74
C TYR A 245 12.33 9.39 -4.91
N TYR A 246 13.27 9.32 -5.84
CA TYR A 246 14.28 8.28 -5.90
C TYR A 246 15.42 8.63 -4.94
N MET A 247 15.77 7.71 -4.04
CA MET A 247 16.86 7.88 -3.09
C MET A 247 17.90 6.78 -3.26
N TYR A 248 19.15 7.20 -3.40
CA TYR A 248 20.31 6.32 -3.48
C TYR A 248 21.51 6.96 -2.77
N ASN A 249 22.17 6.22 -1.89
CA ASN A 249 23.33 6.71 -1.12
C ASN A 249 23.11 8.08 -0.46
N GLY A 250 21.93 8.29 0.14
CA GLY A 250 21.58 9.54 0.82
C GLY A 250 21.23 10.72 -0.10
N THR A 251 21.31 10.54 -1.42
CA THR A 251 20.89 11.57 -2.39
C THR A 251 19.45 11.32 -2.81
N ALA A 252 18.62 12.37 -2.81
CA ALA A 252 17.24 12.32 -3.26
C ALA A 252 17.03 13.12 -4.55
N THR A 253 16.33 12.52 -5.52
CA THR A 253 15.93 13.14 -6.78
C THR A 253 14.43 13.00 -6.94
N GLN A 254 13.70 14.09 -7.10
CA GLN A 254 12.27 14.07 -7.36
C GLN A 254 12.02 13.54 -8.78
N VAL A 255 11.27 12.43 -8.87
CA VAL A 255 10.96 11.76 -10.13
C VAL A 255 9.51 11.97 -10.57
N VAL A 256 8.60 12.22 -9.63
CA VAL A 256 7.22 12.70 -9.90
C VAL A 256 6.94 13.85 -8.94
N LYS A 257 6.51 14.98 -9.48
CA LYS A 257 6.16 16.17 -8.70
C LYS A 257 4.74 16.07 -8.16
N ASP A 258 4.50 16.61 -6.96
CA ASP A 258 3.19 16.81 -6.33
C ASP A 258 2.35 15.53 -6.20
N ALA A 259 2.96 14.33 -6.15
CA ALA A 259 2.25 13.08 -5.92
C ALA A 259 1.67 13.03 -4.50
N THR A 260 0.38 12.69 -4.41
CA THR A 260 -0.36 12.60 -3.14
C THR A 260 -0.45 11.17 -2.63
N ASP A 261 -0.58 10.20 -3.55
CA ASP A 261 -0.57 8.78 -3.25
C ASP A 261 0.08 7.98 -4.38
N ALA A 262 0.53 6.77 -4.06
CA ALA A 262 1.25 5.89 -4.99
C ALA A 262 1.03 4.42 -4.65
N ASP A 263 1.07 3.59 -5.70
CA ASP A 263 1.21 2.14 -5.59
C ASP A 263 2.02 1.60 -6.78
N ASN A 264 2.40 0.33 -6.77
CA ASN A 264 3.34 -0.20 -7.75
C ASN A 264 2.99 -1.61 -8.23
N VAL A 265 3.48 -1.91 -9.43
CA VAL A 265 3.52 -3.27 -9.99
C VAL A 265 4.92 -3.62 -10.49
N VAL A 266 5.28 -4.89 -10.39
CA VAL A 266 6.58 -5.40 -10.85
C VAL A 266 6.67 -5.37 -12.38
N ILE A 267 7.79 -4.88 -12.91
CA ILE A 267 8.12 -4.95 -14.34
C ILE A 267 8.93 -6.21 -14.60
N TYR A 268 8.48 -7.00 -15.56
CA TYR A 268 9.17 -8.19 -16.03
C TYR A 268 9.76 -7.98 -17.43
N VAL A 269 11.03 -8.38 -17.61
CA VAL A 269 11.68 -8.46 -18.92
C VAL A 269 12.22 -9.88 -19.08
N ASN A 270 11.80 -10.60 -20.13
CA ASN A 270 12.17 -12.01 -20.36
C ASN A 270 11.90 -12.90 -19.13
N GLY A 271 10.78 -12.69 -18.43
CA GLY A 271 10.40 -13.44 -17.24
C GLY A 271 11.18 -13.09 -15.97
N GLN A 272 12.07 -12.12 -16.01
CA GLN A 272 12.82 -11.64 -14.86
C GLN A 272 12.27 -10.29 -14.39
N ALA A 273 12.06 -10.17 -13.09
CA ALA A 273 11.70 -8.91 -12.48
C ALA A 273 12.88 -7.94 -12.52
N VAL A 274 12.68 -6.75 -13.11
CA VAL A 274 13.74 -5.76 -13.35
C VAL A 274 13.50 -4.44 -12.63
N GLY A 275 12.31 -4.21 -12.11
CA GLY A 275 11.95 -2.97 -11.45
C GLY A 275 10.46 -2.89 -11.15
N TYR A 276 9.99 -1.68 -10.85
CA TYR A 276 8.58 -1.35 -10.65
C TYR A 276 8.10 -0.31 -11.65
N GLU A 277 6.83 -0.40 -12.03
CA GLU A 277 6.07 0.75 -12.50
C GLU A 277 5.31 1.31 -11.30
N ILE A 278 5.69 2.51 -10.86
CA ILE A 278 5.04 3.21 -9.74
C ILE A 278 4.02 4.16 -10.34
N ILE A 279 2.75 3.99 -9.94
CA ILE A 279 1.62 4.78 -10.41
C ILE A 279 1.22 5.73 -9.28
N THR A 280 1.05 7.01 -9.63
CA THR A 280 0.75 8.07 -8.67
C THR A 280 -0.48 8.85 -9.09
N PHE A 281 -1.16 9.45 -8.13
CA PHE A 281 -2.04 10.59 -8.41
C PHE A 281 -1.61 11.81 -7.60
N ASN A 282 -1.91 13.00 -8.17
CA ASN A 282 -1.79 14.28 -7.51
C ASN A 282 -3.19 14.89 -7.38
N TYR A 283 -3.59 15.15 -6.15
CA TYR A 283 -4.86 15.79 -5.81
C TYR A 283 -4.63 16.73 -4.62
N PRO A 284 -4.07 17.94 -4.86
CA PRO A 284 -3.80 18.91 -3.82
C PRO A 284 -5.06 19.33 -3.08
N TYR A 285 -4.92 19.70 -1.81
CA TYR A 285 -6.03 20.20 -1.01
C TYR A 285 -6.74 21.37 -1.72
N GLY A 286 -8.06 21.31 -1.80
CA GLY A 286 -8.88 22.31 -2.50
C GLY A 286 -8.90 22.19 -4.03
N SER A 287 -8.20 21.18 -4.61
CA SER A 287 -8.31 20.87 -6.04
C SER A 287 -9.65 20.22 -6.38
N THR A 288 -10.14 20.47 -7.60
CA THR A 288 -11.29 19.78 -8.19
C THR A 288 -10.87 18.81 -9.30
N THR A 289 -9.57 18.73 -9.58
CA THR A 289 -9.02 17.86 -10.64
C THR A 289 -7.80 17.12 -10.16
N ALA A 290 -7.75 15.83 -10.45
CA ALA A 290 -6.59 14.99 -10.21
C ALA A 290 -5.78 14.79 -11.49
N THR A 291 -4.47 14.66 -11.36
CA THR A 291 -3.58 14.19 -12.43
C THR A 291 -2.93 12.90 -12.03
N TYR A 292 -2.56 12.08 -13.01
CA TYR A 292 -1.98 10.76 -12.79
C TYR A 292 -0.67 10.63 -13.55
N SER A 293 0.29 9.93 -12.98
CA SER A 293 1.59 9.68 -13.58
C SER A 293 2.05 8.25 -13.34
N LYS A 294 2.92 7.79 -14.22
CA LYS A 294 3.61 6.50 -14.13
C LYS A 294 5.11 6.76 -14.15
N PHE A 295 5.81 6.18 -13.20
CA PHE A 295 7.26 6.20 -13.16
C PHE A 295 7.80 4.78 -13.32
N ASN A 296 8.57 4.54 -14.39
CA ASN A 296 9.22 3.27 -14.66
C ASN A 296 10.63 3.27 -14.04
N THR A 297 10.84 2.49 -12.98
CA THR A 297 12.11 2.48 -12.25
C THR A 297 13.25 1.85 -13.05
N TYR A 298 12.94 0.98 -14.03
CA TYR A 298 13.94 0.33 -14.89
C TYR A 298 14.51 1.27 -15.95
N THR A 299 13.66 2.13 -16.52
CA THR A 299 14.07 3.12 -17.54
C THR A 299 14.38 4.50 -16.94
N GLY A 300 13.93 4.78 -15.71
CA GLY A 300 14.02 6.10 -15.07
C GLY A 300 13.09 7.15 -15.67
N GLN A 301 12.06 6.73 -16.44
CA GLN A 301 11.18 7.66 -17.16
C GLN A 301 9.84 7.85 -16.45
N THR A 302 9.39 9.09 -16.42
CA THR A 302 8.03 9.47 -16.00
C THR A 302 7.17 9.74 -17.23
N SER A 303 5.93 9.26 -17.22
CA SER A 303 4.93 9.52 -18.23
C SER A 303 3.58 9.90 -17.59
N SER A 304 2.78 10.67 -18.30
CA SER A 304 1.40 10.97 -17.89
C SER A 304 0.51 9.74 -18.07
N LEU A 305 -0.39 9.50 -17.13
CA LEU A 305 -1.46 8.51 -17.23
C LEU A 305 -2.78 9.26 -17.37
N VAL A 306 -3.54 9.01 -18.44
CA VAL A 306 -4.83 9.63 -18.70
C VAL A 306 -5.92 8.59 -18.46
N LEU A 307 -6.82 8.85 -17.50
CA LEU A 307 -8.01 8.01 -17.28
C LEU A 307 -9.07 8.33 -18.33
N SER A 308 -9.74 7.31 -18.86
CA SER A 308 -10.73 7.44 -19.93
C SER A 308 -11.77 6.32 -19.87
N GLY A 309 -12.95 6.58 -20.48
CA GLY A 309 -14.04 5.60 -20.58
C GLY A 309 -14.97 5.55 -19.35
N ASP A 310 -14.73 6.35 -18.32
CA ASP A 310 -15.48 6.41 -17.06
C ASP A 310 -16.48 7.57 -16.97
N SER A 311 -16.98 8.06 -18.09
CA SER A 311 -17.80 9.29 -18.15
C SER A 311 -19.00 9.30 -17.20
N ASN A 312 -19.57 8.13 -16.89
CA ASN A 312 -20.69 7.99 -15.95
C ASN A 312 -20.26 7.89 -14.47
N TYR A 313 -18.98 7.62 -14.22
CA TYR A 313 -18.42 7.31 -12.88
C TYR A 313 -17.06 7.98 -12.68
N LYS A 314 -16.94 9.21 -13.13
CA LYS A 314 -15.67 9.95 -13.13
C LYS A 314 -15.08 10.05 -11.72
N ILE A 315 -13.79 9.78 -11.62
CA ILE A 315 -13.01 10.01 -10.39
C ILE A 315 -12.78 11.51 -10.22
N GLU A 316 -13.42 12.11 -9.24
CA GLU A 316 -13.34 13.57 -8.97
C GLU A 316 -12.54 13.89 -7.70
N SER A 317 -12.60 13.01 -6.70
CA SER A 317 -11.87 13.19 -5.43
C SER A 317 -11.15 11.89 -5.03
N PRO A 318 -10.06 11.52 -5.75
CA PRO A 318 -9.34 10.29 -5.44
C PRO A 318 -8.80 10.32 -4.00
N SER A 319 -8.87 9.17 -3.35
CA SER A 319 -8.46 8.99 -1.95
C SER A 319 -7.47 7.84 -1.76
N ALA A 320 -7.49 6.86 -2.65
CA ALA A 320 -6.55 5.75 -2.64
C ALA A 320 -6.30 5.21 -4.05
N ILE A 321 -5.12 4.67 -4.26
CA ILE A 321 -4.74 3.94 -5.47
C ILE A 321 -4.21 2.56 -5.08
N GLY A 322 -4.55 1.53 -5.87
CA GLY A 322 -4.00 0.19 -5.77
C GLY A 322 -3.72 -0.37 -7.15
N VAL A 323 -2.63 -1.10 -7.30
CA VAL A 323 -2.25 -1.72 -8.57
C VAL A 323 -2.22 -3.23 -8.40
N ASP A 324 -3.04 -3.93 -9.17
CA ASP A 324 -3.11 -5.39 -9.17
C ASP A 324 -1.72 -5.98 -9.48
N PRO A 325 -1.15 -6.77 -8.59
CA PRO A 325 0.23 -7.25 -8.71
C PRO A 325 0.44 -8.23 -9.87
N LEU A 326 -0.62 -8.81 -10.43
CA LEU A 326 -0.52 -9.75 -11.53
C LEU A 326 -0.90 -9.13 -12.88
N SER A 327 -2.01 -8.41 -12.95
CA SER A 327 -2.51 -7.83 -14.21
C SER A 327 -1.96 -6.42 -14.48
N GLY A 328 -1.51 -5.72 -13.46
CA GLY A 328 -1.16 -4.30 -13.53
C GLY A 328 -2.38 -3.37 -13.66
N ASN A 329 -3.61 -3.89 -13.56
CA ASN A 329 -4.81 -3.07 -13.54
C ASN A 329 -4.82 -2.16 -12.31
N ILE A 330 -5.38 -0.96 -12.48
CA ILE A 330 -5.35 0.09 -11.48
C ILE A 330 -6.73 0.24 -10.88
N ILE A 331 -6.86 0.16 -9.56
CA ILE A 331 -8.08 0.55 -8.84
C ILE A 331 -7.84 1.93 -8.24
N ILE A 332 -8.76 2.85 -8.48
CA ILE A 332 -8.77 4.17 -7.86
C ILE A 332 -10.07 4.30 -7.08
N ALA A 333 -9.93 4.52 -5.78
CA ALA A 333 -11.05 4.86 -4.91
C ALA A 333 -11.21 6.38 -4.83
N SER A 334 -12.45 6.82 -4.73
CA SER A 334 -12.83 8.23 -4.69
C SER A 334 -13.85 8.48 -3.59
N ARG A 335 -13.75 9.64 -2.97
CA ARG A 335 -14.84 10.20 -2.17
C ARG A 335 -16.00 10.61 -3.08
N THR A 336 -17.19 10.59 -2.54
CA THR A 336 -18.35 11.19 -3.19
C THR A 336 -18.26 12.73 -3.11
N ILE A 337 -18.58 13.42 -4.18
CA ILE A 337 -18.68 14.89 -4.19
C ILE A 337 -20.07 15.31 -3.72
N ASN A 338 -20.12 16.21 -2.76
CA ASN A 338 -21.36 16.89 -2.38
C ASN A 338 -21.76 17.85 -3.49
N LYS A 339 -22.91 17.61 -4.11
CA LYS A 339 -23.38 18.36 -5.27
C LYS A 339 -23.74 19.83 -4.96
N GLU A 340 -24.02 20.15 -3.68
CA GLU A 340 -24.36 21.50 -3.27
C GLU A 340 -23.10 22.36 -3.06
N THR A 341 -22.06 21.76 -2.49
CA THR A 341 -20.82 22.48 -2.17
C THR A 341 -19.74 22.35 -3.22
N GLY A 342 -19.78 21.28 -4.05
CA GLY A 342 -18.75 20.95 -5.02
C GLY A 342 -17.47 20.33 -4.42
N TYR A 343 -17.45 20.03 -3.11
CA TYR A 343 -16.32 19.44 -2.41
C TYR A 343 -16.58 17.98 -2.01
N ALA A 344 -15.52 17.27 -1.66
CA ALA A 344 -15.61 15.91 -1.13
C ALA A 344 -16.50 15.83 0.13
N ASP A 345 -17.38 14.83 0.17
CA ASP A 345 -18.25 14.56 1.31
C ASP A 345 -17.63 13.43 2.16
N TYR A 346 -17.09 13.78 3.30
CA TYR A 346 -16.46 12.86 4.25
C TYR A 346 -17.46 12.08 5.12
N THR A 347 -18.76 12.22 4.86
CA THR A 347 -19.83 11.53 5.60
C THR A 347 -20.52 10.48 4.76
N MET A 348 -20.36 10.52 3.46
CA MET A 348 -21.01 9.62 2.50
C MET A 348 -20.06 8.49 2.09
N PRO A 349 -20.60 7.29 1.80
CA PRO A 349 -19.84 6.25 1.15
C PRO A 349 -19.17 6.75 -0.13
N GLY A 350 -17.93 6.29 -0.34
CA GLY A 350 -17.20 6.52 -1.57
C GLY A 350 -17.52 5.48 -2.65
N PHE A 351 -16.71 5.47 -3.68
CA PHE A 351 -16.77 4.46 -4.74
C PHE A 351 -15.37 4.15 -5.27
N ALA A 352 -15.25 3.10 -6.08
CA ALA A 352 -14.02 2.79 -6.78
C ALA A 352 -14.30 2.34 -8.21
N ASN A 353 -13.33 2.59 -9.09
CA ASN A 353 -13.30 2.13 -10.47
C ASN A 353 -12.01 1.37 -10.73
N MET A 354 -12.07 0.40 -11.67
CA MET A 354 -10.89 -0.27 -12.18
C MET A 354 -10.57 0.19 -13.59
N TYR A 355 -9.28 0.39 -13.84
CA TYR A 355 -8.73 0.78 -15.13
C TYR A 355 -7.66 -0.21 -15.56
N THR A 356 -7.48 -0.38 -16.87
CA THR A 356 -6.28 -1.06 -17.38
C THR A 356 -5.03 -0.27 -16.98
N ASN A 357 -3.87 -0.90 -17.07
CA ASN A 357 -2.59 -0.22 -16.86
C ASN A 357 -2.43 1.01 -17.79
N SER A 358 -3.08 1.06 -18.96
CA SER A 358 -3.06 2.21 -19.85
C SER A 358 -4.07 3.32 -19.50
N GLY A 359 -4.88 3.16 -18.45
CA GLY A 359 -5.84 4.15 -17.98
C GLY A 359 -7.25 4.01 -18.58
N GLN A 360 -7.51 2.95 -19.36
CA GLN A 360 -8.86 2.71 -19.89
C GLN A 360 -9.75 2.06 -18.82
N TYR A 361 -10.92 2.66 -18.56
CA TYR A 361 -11.93 2.08 -17.65
C TYR A 361 -12.33 0.66 -18.06
N ILE A 362 -12.43 -0.24 -17.12
CA ILE A 362 -12.90 -1.61 -17.34
C ILE A 362 -14.40 -1.66 -17.03
N GLU A 363 -15.19 -1.93 -18.04
CA GLU A 363 -16.66 -1.92 -17.94
C GLU A 363 -17.17 -2.87 -16.85
N GLY A 364 -18.15 -2.42 -16.09
CA GLY A 364 -18.75 -3.21 -15.01
C GLY A 364 -17.95 -3.27 -13.71
N THR A 365 -16.87 -2.49 -13.57
CA THR A 365 -16.02 -2.47 -12.38
C THR A 365 -16.22 -1.25 -11.47
N HIS A 366 -17.29 -0.46 -11.70
CA HIS A 366 -17.70 0.56 -10.76
C HIS A 366 -18.41 -0.07 -9.56
N PHE A 367 -17.97 0.26 -8.34
CA PHE A 367 -18.61 -0.26 -7.12
C PHE A 367 -18.53 0.76 -5.97
N GLN A 368 -19.55 0.71 -5.10
CA GLN A 368 -19.58 1.53 -3.89
C GLN A 368 -18.63 0.98 -2.83
N THR A 369 -17.97 1.87 -2.10
CA THR A 369 -17.12 1.55 -0.94
C THR A 369 -17.81 1.99 0.36
N GLY A 370 -17.12 1.85 1.50
CA GLY A 370 -17.51 2.55 2.73
C GLY A 370 -17.13 4.04 2.69
N VAL A 371 -17.29 4.70 3.82
CA VAL A 371 -16.93 6.11 4.00
C VAL A 371 -15.41 6.26 4.07
N GLU A 372 -14.86 7.23 3.37
CA GLU A 372 -13.43 7.55 3.33
C GLU A 372 -12.56 6.33 2.95
N PRO A 373 -12.67 5.81 1.70
CA PRO A 373 -11.81 4.72 1.25
C PRO A 373 -10.34 5.16 1.25
N HIS A 374 -9.45 4.37 1.86
CA HIS A 374 -8.10 4.82 2.21
C HIS A 374 -6.98 3.89 1.73
N LYS A 375 -7.15 2.57 1.86
CA LYS A 375 -6.13 1.59 1.47
C LYS A 375 -6.73 0.52 0.60
N ILE A 376 -6.04 0.17 -0.49
CA ILE A 376 -6.42 -0.91 -1.40
C ILE A 376 -5.38 -2.02 -1.31
N GLY A 377 -5.86 -3.26 -1.22
CA GLY A 377 -5.02 -4.45 -1.28
C GLY A 377 -5.70 -5.53 -2.13
N PHE A 378 -4.95 -6.60 -2.45
CA PHE A 378 -5.41 -7.63 -3.38
C PHE A 378 -5.34 -9.01 -2.75
N THR A 379 -6.27 -9.89 -3.16
CA THR A 379 -6.28 -11.30 -2.77
C THR A 379 -5.86 -12.16 -3.96
N LEU A 380 -4.97 -13.13 -3.68
CA LEU A 380 -4.45 -14.05 -4.68
C LEU A 380 -4.93 -15.46 -4.36
N ASP A 381 -5.41 -16.18 -5.36
CA ASP A 381 -5.82 -17.57 -5.26
C ASP A 381 -5.13 -18.44 -6.31
N GLN A 382 -5.07 -19.75 -6.06
CA GLN A 382 -4.64 -20.71 -7.05
C GLN A 382 -5.87 -21.26 -7.77
N THR A 383 -5.87 -21.24 -9.10
CA THR A 383 -6.88 -21.88 -9.94
C THR A 383 -6.23 -22.93 -10.82
N VAL A 384 -7.01 -23.89 -11.27
CA VAL A 384 -6.57 -24.95 -12.17
C VAL A 384 -7.00 -24.59 -13.59
N VAL A 385 -6.04 -24.54 -14.50
CA VAL A 385 -6.29 -24.32 -15.93
C VAL A 385 -6.03 -25.63 -16.68
N SER A 386 -7.03 -26.08 -17.42
CA SER A 386 -6.91 -27.21 -18.36
C SER A 386 -6.75 -26.63 -19.77
N TYR A 387 -5.74 -27.08 -20.51
CA TYR A 387 -5.50 -26.70 -21.90
C TYR A 387 -6.04 -27.73 -22.85
#